data_9ae9b2b920389a9de21dc28d236edb9e
#
_entry.id   9ae9b2b920389a9de21dc28d236edb9e
#
_cell.length_a   1.000
_cell.length_b   1.000
_cell.length_c   1.000
_cell.angle_alpha   90.00
_cell.angle_beta   90.00
_cell.angle_gamma   90.00
#
_symmetry.space_group_name_H-M   'P 1'
#
loop_
_entity.id
_entity.type
_entity.pdbx_description
1 polymer ?
#
loop_
_entity_poly.entity_id
_entity_poly.type
_entity_poly.pdbx_seq_one_letter_code
_entity_poly.pdbx_strand_id
1 'polypeptide(L)'
;GRVADGQGFLLQGGDCAESFAEHEADNIRDFFRVFLQMAVVLTYGAQQPVVKVGRIAGQFAKPRSSNIEKQGDIELPSYRGDIINGIDFDEKSRIPDPERQIMAYRQSAATLNLLRAFAQGGYANLDNVHKWMLGFVKDSPQAERYQMLADRISETMDFMKAIGITSEANPSLRETDFFTSHEALLLGYEEALTRTDSTTGEYYATSGHMIWIGDRTRQADHAHVEYCRGIKNPIGLKCGPSLEPDDLLNLIDILNPANESGRLTLIAR
;
A
#
# COMPACT_ATOMS: atom_id res chain seq x y z
N GLY A 1 3.67 4.27 17.10
CA GLY A 1 3.95 2.87 17.28
C GLY A 1 5.37 2.46 16.93
N ARG A 2 5.62 1.14 16.83
CA ARG A 2 6.97 0.54 16.72
C ARG A 2 7.89 1.18 15.68
N VAL A 3 7.36 1.55 14.50
CA VAL A 3 8.17 2.18 13.43
C VAL A 3 8.66 3.56 13.88
N ALA A 4 7.78 4.38 14.44
CA ALA A 4 8.16 5.71 14.95
C ALA A 4 9.18 5.64 16.12
N ASP A 5 9.10 4.57 16.90
CA ASP A 5 10.01 4.30 18.02
C ASP A 5 11.33 3.64 17.57
N GLY A 6 11.57 3.47 16.27
CA GLY A 6 12.76 2.80 15.72
C GLY A 6 12.81 1.29 15.97
N GLN A 7 11.70 0.68 16.36
CA GLN A 7 11.57 -0.75 16.67
C GLN A 7 10.92 -1.58 15.57
N GLY A 8 10.89 -1.07 14.35
CA GLY A 8 10.30 -1.72 13.20
C GLY A 8 10.56 -0.96 11.91
N PHE A 9 10.44 -1.65 10.80
CA PHE A 9 10.61 -1.10 9.47
C PHE A 9 9.26 -1.04 8.73
N LEU A 10 8.92 0.10 8.13
CA LEU A 10 7.73 0.25 7.28
C LEU A 10 8.12 -0.07 5.83
N LEU A 11 7.62 -1.18 5.31
CA LEU A 11 7.71 -1.53 3.90
C LEU A 11 6.41 -1.13 3.21
N GLN A 12 6.45 -0.09 2.37
CA GLN A 12 5.32 0.33 1.55
C GLN A 12 5.70 0.26 0.07
N GLY A 13 4.87 -0.36 -0.76
CA GLY A 13 5.10 -0.48 -2.19
C GLY A 13 3.91 -1.05 -2.93
N GLY A 14 3.96 -1.05 -4.26
CA GLY A 14 2.94 -1.58 -5.14
C GLY A 14 2.70 -0.69 -6.35
N ASP A 15 1.51 -0.77 -6.95
CA ASP A 15 1.21 -0.16 -8.22
C ASP A 15 1.20 1.37 -8.19
N CYS A 16 1.61 1.98 -9.29
CA CYS A 16 1.48 3.42 -9.48
C CYS A 16 0.01 3.83 -9.62
N ALA A 17 -0.75 3.02 -10.37
CA ALA A 17 -2.21 3.03 -10.43
C ALA A 17 -2.66 1.62 -10.82
N GLU A 18 -3.62 1.07 -10.10
CA GLU A 18 -4.23 -0.22 -10.41
C GLU A 18 -5.06 -0.09 -11.70
N SER A 19 -5.06 -1.16 -12.51
CA SER A 19 -5.87 -1.28 -13.71
C SER A 19 -7.03 -2.26 -13.49
N PHE A 20 -8.20 -1.92 -13.99
CA PHE A 20 -9.34 -2.86 -13.97
C PHE A 20 -9.07 -4.13 -14.77
N ALA A 21 -8.28 -4.01 -15.84
CA ALA A 21 -7.94 -5.15 -16.70
C ALA A 21 -6.95 -6.13 -16.05
N GLU A 22 -6.16 -5.67 -15.08
CA GLU A 22 -5.16 -6.48 -14.38
C GLU A 22 -5.68 -7.09 -13.06
N HIS A 23 -6.97 -6.88 -12.75
CA HIS A 23 -7.60 -7.41 -11.54
C HIS A 23 -7.85 -8.91 -11.67
N GLU A 24 -6.83 -9.69 -11.35
CA GLU A 24 -6.84 -11.15 -11.37
C GLU A 24 -6.27 -11.71 -10.06
N ALA A 25 -6.81 -12.86 -9.63
CA ALA A 25 -6.39 -13.52 -8.38
C ALA A 25 -4.89 -13.88 -8.40
N ASP A 26 -4.35 -14.24 -9.56
CA ASP A 26 -2.94 -14.57 -9.72
C ASP A 26 -2.04 -13.36 -9.54
N ASN A 27 -2.40 -12.21 -10.10
CA ASN A 27 -1.65 -10.96 -9.93
C ASN A 27 -1.64 -10.51 -8.46
N ILE A 28 -2.78 -10.59 -7.78
CA ILE A 28 -2.90 -10.25 -6.36
C ILE A 28 -2.07 -11.21 -5.50
N ARG A 29 -2.11 -12.52 -5.81
CA ARG A 29 -1.30 -13.54 -5.13
C ARG A 29 0.19 -13.28 -5.31
N ASP A 30 0.64 -13.02 -6.53
CA ASP A 30 2.05 -12.85 -6.83
C ASP A 30 2.60 -11.53 -6.27
N PHE A 31 1.81 -10.46 -6.27
CA PHE A 31 2.10 -9.25 -5.52
C PHE A 31 2.31 -9.54 -4.02
N PHE A 32 1.39 -10.26 -3.39
CA PHE A 32 1.48 -10.63 -1.98
C PHE A 32 2.72 -11.48 -1.70
N ARG A 33 3.04 -12.45 -2.56
CA ARG A 33 4.24 -13.29 -2.43
C ARG A 33 5.52 -12.49 -2.46
N VAL A 34 5.69 -11.62 -3.46
CA VAL A 34 6.89 -10.76 -3.58
C VAL A 34 7.03 -9.87 -2.34
N PHE A 35 5.92 -9.33 -1.86
CA PHE A 35 5.92 -8.48 -0.67
C PHE A 35 6.38 -9.23 0.59
N LEU A 36 5.92 -10.47 0.78
CA LEU A 36 6.36 -11.31 1.89
C LEU A 36 7.83 -11.71 1.78
N GLN A 37 8.31 -12.02 0.58
CA GLN A 37 9.73 -12.32 0.35
C GLN A 37 10.62 -11.13 0.69
N MET A 38 10.23 -9.91 0.26
CA MET A 38 10.92 -8.67 0.64
C MET A 38 10.91 -8.47 2.16
N ALA A 39 9.77 -8.70 2.81
CA ALA A 39 9.63 -8.54 4.26
C ALA A 39 10.53 -9.51 5.04
N VAL A 40 10.65 -10.77 4.61
CA VAL A 40 11.55 -11.76 5.24
C VAL A 40 13.01 -11.33 5.12
N VAL A 41 13.44 -10.89 3.93
CA VAL A 41 14.81 -10.39 3.70
C VAL A 41 15.12 -9.18 4.59
N LEU A 42 14.19 -8.22 4.67
CA LEU A 42 14.35 -7.03 5.50
C LEU A 42 14.35 -7.38 6.99
N THR A 43 13.44 -8.26 7.43
CA THR A 43 13.40 -8.73 8.84
C THR A 43 14.71 -9.39 9.22
N TYR A 44 15.22 -10.28 8.37
CA TYR A 44 16.48 -10.96 8.62
C TYR A 44 17.67 -9.98 8.64
N GLY A 45 17.74 -9.10 7.65
CA GLY A 45 18.87 -8.17 7.48
C GLY A 45 18.91 -7.06 8.52
N ALA A 46 17.76 -6.51 8.89
CA ALA A 46 17.65 -5.41 9.87
C ALA A 46 17.45 -5.89 11.31
N GLN A 47 17.16 -7.18 11.52
CA GLN A 47 16.81 -7.74 12.85
C GLN A 47 15.64 -6.99 13.50
N GLN A 48 14.69 -6.52 12.68
CA GLN A 48 13.52 -5.77 13.11
C GLN A 48 12.26 -6.29 12.41
N PRO A 49 11.09 -6.24 13.08
CA PRO A 49 9.83 -6.60 12.44
C PRO A 49 9.49 -5.61 11.31
N VAL A 50 8.88 -6.13 10.23
CA VAL A 50 8.44 -5.35 9.07
C VAL A 50 6.93 -5.17 9.09
N VAL A 51 6.49 -3.91 9.09
CA VAL A 51 5.09 -3.54 8.86
C VAL A 51 4.88 -3.47 7.34
N LYS A 52 3.99 -4.32 6.83
CA LYS A 52 3.74 -4.49 5.40
C LYS A 52 2.53 -3.69 4.96
N VAL A 53 2.72 -2.71 4.08
CA VAL A 53 1.67 -1.83 3.56
C VAL A 53 1.69 -1.83 2.04
N GLY A 54 0.78 -2.58 1.43
CA GLY A 54 0.66 -2.62 -0.04
C GLY A 54 -0.04 -1.39 -0.61
N ARG A 55 0.46 -0.85 -1.71
CA ARG A 55 -0.28 0.08 -2.57
C ARG A 55 -1.17 -0.73 -3.49
N ILE A 56 -2.31 -1.15 -2.98
CA ILE A 56 -3.25 -2.05 -3.64
C ILE A 56 -4.63 -1.91 -3.00
N ALA A 57 -5.67 -2.34 -3.70
CA ALA A 57 -7.06 -2.31 -3.26
C ALA A 57 -7.61 -0.90 -3.04
N GLY A 58 -7.34 0.01 -3.98
CA GLY A 58 -7.83 1.40 -3.93
C GLY A 58 -7.04 2.40 -4.77
N GLN A 59 -5.85 2.04 -5.27
CA GLN A 59 -5.00 2.95 -6.04
C GLN A 59 -5.42 3.04 -7.52
N PHE A 60 -6.70 3.25 -7.80
CA PHE A 60 -7.22 3.38 -9.17
C PHE A 60 -7.19 4.81 -9.72
N ALA A 61 -6.96 5.80 -8.89
CA ALA A 61 -6.81 7.19 -9.32
C ALA A 61 -5.34 7.53 -9.60
N LYS A 62 -5.11 8.30 -10.65
CA LYS A 62 -3.78 8.74 -11.08
C LYS A 62 -3.68 10.25 -11.11
N PRO A 63 -2.88 10.89 -10.23
CA PRO A 63 -2.68 12.34 -10.27
C PRO A 63 -1.91 12.72 -11.54
N ARG A 64 -2.34 13.79 -12.22
CA ARG A 64 -1.74 14.27 -13.47
C ARG A 64 -1.30 15.72 -13.35
N SER A 65 -0.16 16.05 -13.96
CA SER A 65 0.36 17.43 -14.00
C SER A 65 -0.31 18.24 -15.12
N SER A 66 -0.79 17.57 -16.19
CA SER A 66 -1.50 18.18 -17.30
C SER A 66 -2.93 17.65 -17.38
N ASN A 67 -3.86 18.51 -17.79
CA ASN A 67 -5.25 18.11 -18.07
C ASN A 67 -5.40 17.43 -19.43
N ILE A 68 -4.39 17.54 -20.30
CA ILE A 68 -4.40 17.07 -21.68
C ILE A 68 -3.20 16.17 -21.91
N GLU A 69 -3.41 15.09 -22.66
CA GLU A 69 -2.38 14.26 -23.29
C GLU A 69 -2.42 14.47 -24.80
N LYS A 70 -1.25 14.45 -25.44
CA LYS A 70 -1.08 14.67 -26.86
C LYS A 70 -0.36 13.50 -27.52
N GLN A 71 -0.92 13.01 -28.64
CA GLN A 71 -0.26 12.04 -29.52
C GLN A 71 -0.35 12.54 -30.97
N GLY A 72 0.79 12.93 -31.55
CA GLY A 72 0.81 13.63 -32.85
C GLY A 72 0.08 14.96 -32.77
N ASP A 73 -0.92 15.15 -33.63
CA ASP A 73 -1.76 16.36 -33.68
C ASP A 73 -3.08 16.22 -32.88
N ILE A 74 -3.32 15.06 -32.24
CA ILE A 74 -4.53 14.81 -31.48
C ILE A 74 -4.26 15.15 -30.02
N GLU A 75 -5.15 15.92 -29.41
CA GLU A 75 -5.18 16.27 -28.00
C GLU A 75 -6.45 15.72 -27.35
N LEU A 76 -6.30 14.96 -26.26
CA LEU A 76 -7.40 14.40 -25.49
C LEU A 76 -7.22 14.67 -23.99
N PRO A 77 -8.31 14.60 -23.20
CA PRO A 77 -8.20 14.64 -21.75
C PRO A 77 -7.23 13.59 -21.23
N SER A 78 -6.43 13.94 -20.22
CA SER A 78 -5.48 13.00 -19.63
C SER A 78 -6.18 11.77 -19.03
N TYR A 79 -5.55 10.62 -19.14
CA TYR A 79 -5.94 9.45 -18.35
C TYR A 79 -5.70 9.72 -16.87
N ARG A 80 -6.75 9.63 -16.06
CA ARG A 80 -6.73 9.96 -14.63
C ARG A 80 -6.90 8.75 -13.73
N GLY A 81 -6.71 7.57 -14.28
CA GLY A 81 -6.90 6.28 -13.61
C GLY A 81 -8.26 5.67 -13.91
N ASP A 82 -8.32 4.36 -13.82
CA ASP A 82 -9.50 3.58 -14.22
C ASP A 82 -10.77 3.93 -13.42
N ILE A 83 -10.64 4.48 -12.24
CA ILE A 83 -11.77 4.97 -11.44
C ILE A 83 -12.48 6.19 -12.08
N ILE A 84 -11.83 6.89 -13.01
CA ILE A 84 -12.33 8.12 -13.63
C ILE A 84 -12.64 7.90 -15.11
N ASN A 85 -11.66 7.42 -15.91
CA ASN A 85 -11.77 7.26 -17.35
C ASN A 85 -10.90 6.10 -17.87
N GLY A 86 -11.07 5.74 -19.14
CA GLY A 86 -10.32 4.66 -19.77
C GLY A 86 -8.89 5.05 -20.17
N ILE A 87 -8.00 4.06 -20.25
CA ILE A 87 -6.60 4.25 -20.62
C ILE A 87 -6.40 4.47 -22.11
N ASP A 88 -7.28 3.94 -22.95
CA ASP A 88 -7.15 4.04 -24.40
C ASP A 88 -7.16 5.51 -24.88
N PHE A 89 -6.33 5.80 -25.88
CA PHE A 89 -6.21 7.16 -26.40
C PHE A 89 -7.24 7.44 -27.50
N ASP A 90 -8.52 7.47 -27.10
CA ASP A 90 -9.66 7.82 -27.93
C ASP A 90 -10.67 8.68 -27.14
N GLU A 91 -11.50 9.44 -27.88
CA GLU A 91 -12.44 10.38 -27.29
C GLU A 91 -13.42 9.72 -26.31
N LYS A 92 -13.92 8.52 -26.65
CA LYS A 92 -14.91 7.81 -25.84
C LYS A 92 -14.30 7.32 -24.53
N SER A 93 -13.12 6.73 -24.57
CA SER A 93 -12.43 6.20 -23.40
C SER A 93 -12.02 7.31 -22.40
N ARG A 94 -11.76 8.52 -22.91
CA ARG A 94 -11.33 9.65 -22.07
C ARG A 94 -12.50 10.42 -21.42
N ILE A 95 -13.75 10.08 -21.72
CA ILE A 95 -14.91 10.65 -21.02
C ILE A 95 -14.96 10.10 -19.59
N PRO A 96 -15.02 10.95 -18.54
CA PRO A 96 -15.23 10.49 -17.18
C PRO A 96 -16.58 9.77 -17.03
N ASP A 97 -16.56 8.63 -16.32
CA ASP A 97 -17.76 7.83 -16.08
C ASP A 97 -17.88 7.49 -14.58
N PRO A 98 -18.93 7.98 -13.88
CA PRO A 98 -19.16 7.73 -12.46
C PRO A 98 -19.32 6.24 -12.10
N GLU A 99 -19.84 5.42 -13.02
CA GLU A 99 -20.03 3.98 -12.79
C GLU A 99 -18.68 3.25 -12.56
N ARG A 100 -17.59 3.84 -13.03
CA ARG A 100 -16.24 3.32 -12.79
C ARG A 100 -15.86 3.32 -11.29
N GLN A 101 -16.41 4.22 -10.49
CA GLN A 101 -16.21 4.22 -9.04
C GLN A 101 -16.83 2.97 -8.38
N ILE A 102 -17.97 2.51 -8.87
CA ILE A 102 -18.61 1.27 -8.40
C ILE A 102 -17.74 0.05 -8.77
N MET A 103 -17.17 0.04 -9.95
CA MET A 103 -16.23 -1.02 -10.37
C MET A 103 -14.97 -1.01 -9.48
N ALA A 104 -14.37 0.15 -9.23
CA ALA A 104 -13.23 0.31 -8.34
C ALA A 104 -13.54 -0.23 -6.93
N TYR A 105 -14.69 0.11 -6.38
CA TYR A 105 -15.14 -0.41 -5.08
C TYR A 105 -15.24 -1.92 -5.07
N ARG A 106 -15.86 -2.53 -6.09
CA ARG A 106 -16.04 -3.99 -6.19
C ARG A 106 -14.70 -4.71 -6.26
N GLN A 107 -13.78 -4.23 -7.08
CA GLN A 107 -12.44 -4.80 -7.22
C GLN A 107 -11.61 -4.59 -5.94
N SER A 108 -11.66 -3.40 -5.32
CA SER A 108 -11.01 -3.15 -4.03
C SER A 108 -11.50 -4.10 -2.94
N ALA A 109 -12.81 -4.27 -2.82
CA ALA A 109 -13.41 -5.17 -1.81
C ALA A 109 -13.00 -6.64 -2.04
N ALA A 110 -12.99 -7.10 -3.30
CA ALA A 110 -12.53 -8.44 -3.66
C ALA A 110 -11.05 -8.64 -3.34
N THR A 111 -10.21 -7.67 -3.69
CA THR A 111 -8.76 -7.70 -3.40
C THR A 111 -8.49 -7.73 -1.90
N LEU A 112 -9.13 -6.86 -1.11
CA LEU A 112 -9.00 -6.84 0.35
C LEU A 112 -9.38 -8.19 0.98
N ASN A 113 -10.47 -8.79 0.51
CA ASN A 113 -10.92 -10.09 1.01
C ASN A 113 -9.92 -11.20 0.68
N LEU A 114 -9.37 -11.21 -0.54
CA LEU A 114 -8.37 -12.20 -0.96
C LEU A 114 -7.04 -12.01 -0.19
N LEU A 115 -6.56 -10.79 -0.03
CA LEU A 115 -5.36 -10.50 0.76
C LEU A 115 -5.50 -10.95 2.21
N ARG A 116 -6.67 -10.73 2.83
CA ARG A 116 -6.96 -11.21 4.17
C ARG A 116 -6.95 -12.74 4.25
N ALA A 117 -7.55 -13.41 3.25
CA ALA A 117 -7.51 -14.87 3.17
C ALA A 117 -6.06 -15.39 3.05
N PHE A 118 -5.22 -14.77 2.25
CA PHE A 118 -3.81 -15.13 2.14
C PHE A 118 -3.04 -14.86 3.44
N ALA A 119 -3.28 -13.73 4.08
CA ALA A 119 -2.56 -13.35 5.29
C ALA A 119 -2.90 -14.23 6.51
N GLN A 120 -4.15 -14.66 6.64
CA GLN A 120 -4.67 -15.37 7.82
C GLN A 120 -5.01 -16.83 7.56
N GLY A 121 -5.14 -17.26 6.32
CA GLY A 121 -5.54 -18.62 5.93
C GLY A 121 -4.38 -19.62 5.83
N GLY A 122 -3.18 -19.29 6.30
CA GLY A 122 -2.00 -20.17 6.26
C GLY A 122 -1.18 -20.10 4.98
N TYR A 123 -1.61 -19.37 3.96
CA TYR A 123 -0.82 -19.14 2.75
C TYR A 123 0.48 -18.38 3.03
N ALA A 124 0.44 -17.43 3.98
CA ALA A 124 1.57 -16.64 4.47
C ALA A 124 2.55 -17.41 5.38
N ASN A 125 2.39 -18.72 5.54
CA ASN A 125 3.27 -19.55 6.33
C ASN A 125 4.74 -19.36 5.93
N LEU A 126 5.61 -19.15 6.92
CA LEU A 126 7.03 -18.88 6.70
C LEU A 126 7.74 -19.97 5.89
N ASP A 127 7.34 -21.24 6.04
CA ASP A 127 7.86 -22.35 5.24
C ASP A 127 7.53 -22.18 3.75
N ASN A 128 6.33 -21.69 3.43
CA ASN A 128 5.94 -21.41 2.04
C ASN A 128 6.75 -20.23 1.49
N VAL A 129 6.84 -19.13 2.24
CA VAL A 129 7.60 -17.94 1.82
C VAL A 129 9.05 -18.32 1.54
N HIS A 130 9.64 -19.14 2.40
CA HIS A 130 10.99 -19.64 2.22
C HIS A 130 11.14 -20.50 0.94
N LYS A 131 10.22 -21.43 0.67
CA LYS A 131 10.22 -22.22 -0.59
C LYS A 131 10.14 -21.33 -1.82
N TRP A 132 9.34 -20.26 -1.78
CA TRP A 132 9.27 -19.30 -2.90
C TRP A 132 10.59 -18.56 -3.10
N MET A 133 11.31 -18.24 -2.02
CA MET A 133 12.62 -17.62 -2.08
C MET A 133 13.65 -18.50 -2.80
N LEU A 134 13.66 -19.79 -2.53
CA LEU A 134 14.59 -20.74 -3.18
C LEU A 134 14.36 -20.88 -4.69
N GLY A 135 13.13 -20.64 -5.18
CA GLY A 135 12.78 -20.71 -6.61
C GLY A 135 13.12 -19.49 -7.44
N PHE A 136 13.39 -18.34 -6.79
CA PHE A 136 13.44 -17.03 -7.46
C PHE A 136 14.76 -16.70 -8.19
N VAL A 137 15.86 -17.41 -7.96
CA VAL A 137 17.21 -16.83 -8.11
C VAL A 137 18.05 -17.32 -9.30
N LYS A 138 17.55 -18.20 -10.16
CA LYS A 138 18.43 -18.91 -11.12
C LYS A 138 19.15 -18.03 -12.16
N ASP A 139 18.65 -16.82 -12.45
CA ASP A 139 19.11 -16.00 -13.58
C ASP A 139 19.48 -14.53 -13.22
N SER A 140 19.68 -14.21 -11.94
CA SER A 140 20.03 -12.85 -11.49
C SER A 140 21.52 -12.68 -11.24
N PRO A 141 22.14 -11.53 -11.59
CA PRO A 141 23.54 -11.21 -11.22
C PRO A 141 23.79 -11.22 -9.71
N GLN A 142 22.76 -11.09 -8.91
CA GLN A 142 22.80 -11.13 -7.44
C GLN A 142 22.48 -12.52 -6.87
N ALA A 143 22.33 -13.53 -7.74
CA ALA A 143 21.93 -14.90 -7.36
C ALA A 143 22.75 -15.47 -6.19
N GLU A 144 24.08 -15.36 -6.25
CA GLU A 144 24.95 -15.91 -5.20
C GLU A 144 24.72 -15.25 -3.84
N ARG A 145 24.60 -13.91 -3.80
CA ARG A 145 24.37 -13.17 -2.54
C ARG A 145 23.01 -13.49 -1.95
N TYR A 146 22.03 -13.63 -2.80
CA TYR A 146 20.68 -13.99 -2.39
C TYR A 146 20.61 -15.45 -1.90
N GLN A 147 21.29 -16.38 -2.58
CA GLN A 147 21.36 -17.77 -2.16
C GLN A 147 22.02 -17.91 -0.78
N MET A 148 23.11 -17.20 -0.53
CA MET A 148 23.73 -17.16 0.80
C MET A 148 22.76 -16.69 1.89
N LEU A 149 21.91 -15.71 1.58
CA LEU A 149 20.89 -15.24 2.52
C LEU A 149 19.80 -16.28 2.74
N ALA A 150 19.32 -16.91 1.67
CA ALA A 150 18.31 -17.95 1.73
C ALA A 150 18.80 -19.19 2.52
N ASP A 151 20.06 -19.59 2.34
CA ASP A 151 20.68 -20.69 3.08
C ASP A 151 20.73 -20.41 4.59
N ARG A 152 21.12 -19.20 4.99
CA ARG A 152 21.13 -18.80 6.42
C ARG A 152 19.73 -18.76 7.03
N ILE A 153 18.74 -18.34 6.26
CA ILE A 153 17.34 -18.41 6.69
C ILE A 153 16.90 -19.86 6.85
N SER A 154 17.30 -20.77 5.94
CA SER A 154 17.06 -22.21 6.05
C SER A 154 17.63 -22.78 7.35
N GLU A 155 18.89 -22.53 7.64
CA GLU A 155 19.56 -22.98 8.88
C GLU A 155 18.82 -22.49 10.13
N THR A 156 18.36 -21.21 10.12
CA THR A 156 17.59 -20.65 11.23
C THR A 156 16.25 -21.33 11.39
N MET A 157 15.54 -21.60 10.30
CA MET A 157 14.25 -22.29 10.33
C MET A 157 14.40 -23.75 10.80
N ASP A 158 15.43 -24.45 10.37
CA ASP A 158 15.70 -25.83 10.76
C ASP A 158 16.03 -25.88 12.28
N PHE A 159 16.79 -24.92 12.78
CA PHE A 159 17.01 -24.78 14.22
C PHE A 159 15.71 -24.54 14.99
N MET A 160 14.85 -23.63 14.53
CA MET A 160 13.56 -23.36 15.15
C MET A 160 12.69 -24.61 15.20
N LYS A 161 12.61 -25.38 14.11
CA LYS A 161 11.89 -26.65 14.05
C LYS A 161 12.46 -27.68 15.04
N ALA A 162 13.79 -27.79 15.15
CA ALA A 162 14.45 -28.73 16.04
C ALA A 162 14.13 -28.48 17.52
N ILE A 163 13.88 -27.21 17.89
CA ILE A 163 13.47 -26.83 19.27
C ILE A 163 11.96 -26.74 19.45
N GLY A 164 11.15 -27.21 18.46
CA GLY A 164 9.69 -27.30 18.53
C GLY A 164 8.94 -26.01 18.17
N ILE A 165 9.62 -25.00 17.64
CA ILE A 165 8.98 -23.78 17.11
C ILE A 165 8.57 -24.04 15.65
N THR A 166 7.34 -24.48 15.43
CA THR A 166 6.79 -24.79 14.10
C THR A 166 5.60 -23.89 13.78
N SER A 167 5.27 -23.79 12.49
CA SER A 167 4.09 -23.05 12.03
C SER A 167 2.75 -23.64 12.50
N GLU A 168 2.71 -24.92 12.85
CA GLU A 168 1.53 -25.56 13.42
C GLU A 168 1.32 -25.15 14.88
N ALA A 169 2.41 -25.04 15.64
CA ALA A 169 2.38 -24.70 17.07
C ALA A 169 2.33 -23.17 17.32
N ASN A 170 2.77 -22.35 16.35
CA ASN A 170 2.90 -20.92 16.50
C ASN A 170 2.21 -20.13 15.38
N PRO A 171 1.04 -19.49 15.65
CA PRO A 171 0.34 -18.68 14.68
C PRO A 171 1.18 -17.57 14.03
N SER A 172 2.15 -16.99 14.76
CA SER A 172 3.03 -15.93 14.23
C SER A 172 3.92 -16.40 13.06
N LEU A 173 4.12 -17.70 12.89
CA LEU A 173 4.83 -18.27 11.76
C LEU A 173 3.91 -18.67 10.60
N ARG A 174 2.59 -18.71 10.84
CA ARG A 174 1.58 -19.12 9.87
C ARG A 174 0.80 -17.96 9.29
N GLU A 175 0.60 -16.92 10.07
CA GLU A 175 -0.23 -15.76 9.75
C GLU A 175 0.61 -14.49 9.77
N THR A 176 0.17 -13.48 9.06
CA THR A 176 0.85 -12.18 9.06
C THR A 176 -0.15 -11.04 8.95
N ASP A 177 0.23 -9.89 9.48
CA ASP A 177 -0.49 -8.65 9.17
C ASP A 177 -0.09 -8.15 7.78
N PHE A 178 -1.08 -7.74 7.00
CA PHE A 178 -0.90 -7.09 5.72
C PHE A 178 -1.89 -5.95 5.59
N PHE A 179 -1.40 -4.74 5.40
CA PHE A 179 -2.21 -3.54 5.29
C PHE A 179 -2.23 -3.04 3.85
N THR A 180 -3.27 -2.29 3.49
CA THR A 180 -3.41 -1.67 2.17
C THR A 180 -3.38 -0.16 2.29
N SER A 181 -2.96 0.51 1.22
CA SER A 181 -2.86 1.96 1.14
C SER A 181 -3.08 2.48 -0.27
N HIS A 182 -3.58 3.70 -0.39
CA HIS A 182 -3.72 4.42 -1.64
C HIS A 182 -3.74 5.94 -1.43
N GLU A 183 -3.62 6.71 -2.52
CA GLU A 183 -3.79 8.16 -2.50
C GLU A 183 -5.26 8.52 -2.38
N ALA A 184 -5.62 9.29 -1.35
CA ALA A 184 -6.97 9.83 -1.19
C ALA A 184 -7.23 10.97 -2.18
N LEU A 185 -7.27 10.66 -3.48
CA LEU A 185 -7.37 11.67 -4.54
C LEU A 185 -8.81 12.09 -4.83
N LEU A 186 -9.75 11.14 -4.82
CA LEU A 186 -11.18 11.36 -5.08
C LEU A 186 -11.95 11.44 -3.77
N LEU A 187 -12.09 12.64 -3.22
CA LEU A 187 -12.73 12.83 -1.91
C LEU A 187 -14.18 12.35 -1.86
N GLY A 188 -14.96 12.45 -2.94
CA GLY A 188 -16.32 11.91 -2.97
C GLY A 188 -16.36 10.38 -2.82
N TYR A 189 -15.36 9.66 -3.35
CA TYR A 189 -15.20 8.22 -3.15
C TYR A 189 -14.79 7.91 -1.70
N GLU A 190 -13.84 8.64 -1.17
CA GLU A 190 -13.37 8.48 0.22
C GLU A 190 -14.48 8.78 1.24
N GLU A 191 -15.23 9.87 1.05
CA GLU A 191 -16.38 10.25 1.88
C GLU A 191 -17.45 9.16 1.87
N ALA A 192 -17.80 8.64 0.69
CA ALA A 192 -18.77 7.54 0.56
C ALA A 192 -18.37 6.26 1.31
N LEU A 193 -17.09 6.05 1.55
CA LEU A 193 -16.53 4.91 2.28
C LEU A 193 -16.09 5.26 3.70
N THR A 194 -16.29 6.48 4.15
CA THR A 194 -16.00 6.87 5.54
C THR A 194 -17.09 6.34 6.47
N ARG A 195 -16.68 5.77 7.61
CA ARG A 195 -17.59 5.21 8.62
C ARG A 195 -17.21 5.69 10.02
N THR A 196 -18.21 5.81 10.85
CA THR A 196 -18.01 6.06 12.27
C THR A 196 -17.83 4.72 12.99
N ASP A 197 -16.77 4.59 13.77
CA ASP A 197 -16.63 3.48 14.70
C ASP A 197 -17.67 3.61 15.81
N SER A 198 -18.53 2.61 15.94
CA SER A 198 -19.62 2.61 16.91
C SER A 198 -19.17 2.55 18.37
N THR A 199 -17.91 2.16 18.62
CA THR A 199 -17.35 2.05 19.98
C THR A 199 -16.67 3.33 20.45
N THR A 200 -16.00 4.04 19.54
CA THR A 200 -15.21 5.24 19.86
C THR A 200 -15.86 6.54 19.39
N GLY A 201 -16.78 6.48 18.42
CA GLY A 201 -17.34 7.65 17.76
C GLY A 201 -16.43 8.32 16.75
N GLU A 202 -15.24 7.77 16.53
CA GLU A 202 -14.24 8.30 15.61
C GLU A 202 -14.52 7.92 14.15
N TYR A 203 -14.05 8.74 13.21
CA TYR A 203 -14.23 8.50 11.78
C TYR A 203 -13.06 7.75 11.19
N TYR A 204 -13.35 6.76 10.36
CA TYR A 204 -12.35 6.00 9.60
C TYR A 204 -12.70 5.95 8.12
N ALA A 205 -11.70 6.19 7.26
CA ALA A 205 -11.78 5.81 5.86
C ALA A 205 -11.71 4.28 5.77
N THR A 206 -12.77 3.63 5.29
CA THR A 206 -12.78 2.17 5.12
C THR A 206 -12.38 1.74 3.71
N SER A 207 -11.95 2.69 2.89
CA SER A 207 -11.36 2.48 1.56
C SER A 207 -9.97 1.82 1.60
N GLY A 208 -9.25 1.93 2.72
CA GLY A 208 -7.93 1.34 2.95
C GLY A 208 -7.52 1.47 4.41
N HIS A 209 -6.45 0.76 4.81
CA HIS A 209 -5.93 0.85 6.17
C HIS A 209 -5.14 2.14 6.40
N MET A 210 -4.35 2.55 5.41
CA MET A 210 -3.61 3.81 5.39
C MET A 210 -3.94 4.55 4.09
N ILE A 211 -4.13 5.85 4.14
CA ILE A 211 -4.28 6.68 2.96
C ILE A 211 -3.25 7.80 2.98
N TRP A 212 -2.92 8.38 1.83
CA TRP A 212 -2.00 9.49 1.80
C TRP A 212 -2.49 10.68 0.99
N ILE A 213 -1.97 11.85 1.36
CA ILE A 213 -2.14 13.10 0.64
C ILE A 213 -1.05 13.18 -0.43
N GLY A 214 -1.45 13.39 -1.69
CA GLY A 214 -0.54 13.59 -2.80
C GLY A 214 0.18 14.95 -2.75
N ASP A 215 1.31 15.03 -3.45
CA ASP A 215 2.09 16.28 -3.53
C ASP A 215 1.31 17.47 -4.13
N ARG A 216 0.32 17.18 -4.98
CA ARG A 216 -0.52 18.20 -5.64
C ARG A 216 -1.75 18.62 -4.83
N THR A 217 -2.06 17.93 -3.74
CA THR A 217 -3.29 18.12 -2.97
C THR A 217 -3.01 18.40 -1.48
N ARG A 218 -1.77 18.80 -1.16
CA ARG A 218 -1.30 19.03 0.21
C ARG A 218 -1.42 20.49 0.69
N GLN A 219 -2.18 21.33 0.01
CA GLN A 219 -2.43 22.71 0.45
C GLN A 219 -3.16 22.70 1.80
N ALA A 220 -2.61 23.40 2.78
CA ALA A 220 -3.03 23.34 4.18
C ALA A 220 -4.51 23.70 4.43
N ASP A 221 -5.07 24.59 3.60
CA ASP A 221 -6.45 25.09 3.66
C ASP A 221 -7.41 24.37 2.69
N HIS A 222 -6.97 23.28 2.03
CA HIS A 222 -7.76 22.58 1.03
C HIS A 222 -8.41 21.29 1.58
N ALA A 223 -9.40 20.81 0.85
CA ALA A 223 -10.29 19.72 1.26
C ALA A 223 -9.57 18.38 1.54
N HIS A 224 -8.46 18.07 0.87
CA HIS A 224 -7.73 16.82 1.11
C HIS A 224 -7.05 16.80 2.48
N VAL A 225 -6.47 17.92 2.90
CA VAL A 225 -5.86 18.06 4.22
C VAL A 225 -6.95 18.04 5.29
N GLU A 226 -8.05 18.76 5.09
CA GLU A 226 -9.18 18.79 6.02
C GLU A 226 -9.82 17.40 6.18
N TYR A 227 -10.03 16.67 5.08
CA TYR A 227 -10.53 15.29 5.14
C TYR A 227 -9.60 14.38 5.96
N CYS A 228 -8.31 14.39 5.65
CA CYS A 228 -7.33 13.56 6.36
C CYS A 228 -7.17 13.94 7.83
N ARG A 229 -7.33 15.22 8.18
CA ARG A 229 -7.36 15.66 9.56
C ARG A 229 -8.53 15.05 10.35
N GLY A 230 -9.67 14.84 9.70
CA GLY A 230 -10.92 14.37 10.32
C GLY A 230 -11.00 12.87 10.55
N ILE A 231 -10.15 12.04 9.96
CA ILE A 231 -10.18 10.59 10.09
C ILE A 231 -9.06 10.06 11.00
N LYS A 232 -9.19 8.85 11.53
CA LYS A 232 -8.23 8.22 12.47
C LYS A 232 -7.25 7.23 11.83
N ASN A 233 -7.36 6.97 10.54
CA ASN A 233 -6.39 6.12 9.84
C ASN A 233 -4.97 6.70 9.95
N PRO A 234 -3.93 5.87 9.96
CA PRO A 234 -2.58 6.33 9.64
C PRO A 234 -2.55 7.06 8.31
N ILE A 235 -1.84 8.19 8.25
CA ILE A 235 -1.80 9.08 7.07
C ILE A 235 -0.39 9.14 6.52
N GLY A 236 -0.26 9.10 5.19
CA GLY A 236 0.94 9.49 4.47
C GLY A 236 0.84 10.93 3.97
N LEU A 237 1.96 11.64 3.95
CA LEU A 237 2.09 12.96 3.32
C LEU A 237 3.24 12.93 2.33
N LYS A 238 2.97 13.14 1.05
CA LYS A 238 4.03 13.24 0.04
C LYS A 238 4.72 14.60 0.12
N CYS A 239 6.04 14.55 0.33
CA CYS A 239 6.93 15.68 0.43
C CYS A 239 7.74 15.79 -0.86
N GLY A 240 7.21 16.49 -1.86
CA GLY A 240 7.89 16.78 -3.12
C GLY A 240 8.87 17.95 -2.99
N PRO A 241 9.69 18.22 -4.02
CA PRO A 241 10.77 19.22 -3.97
C PRO A 241 10.29 20.67 -3.81
N SER A 242 8.99 20.92 -4.02
CA SER A 242 8.38 22.24 -3.83
C SER A 242 7.79 22.47 -2.43
N LEU A 243 7.97 21.53 -1.50
CA LEU A 243 7.49 21.67 -0.14
C LEU A 243 8.54 22.39 0.70
N GLU A 244 8.21 23.60 1.13
CA GLU A 244 9.07 24.37 2.02
C GLU A 244 9.02 23.83 3.46
N PRO A 245 10.09 23.97 4.25
CA PRO A 245 10.14 23.45 5.62
C PRO A 245 9.03 23.99 6.53
N ASP A 246 8.70 25.25 6.44
CA ASP A 246 7.66 25.88 7.27
C ASP A 246 6.26 25.35 6.88
N ASP A 247 6.01 25.11 5.60
CA ASP A 247 4.77 24.49 5.13
C ASP A 247 4.64 23.05 5.65
N LEU A 248 5.75 22.31 5.67
CA LEU A 248 5.76 20.96 6.22
C LEU A 248 5.43 20.96 7.71
N LEU A 249 6.02 21.85 8.49
CA LEU A 249 5.74 21.96 9.93
C LEU A 249 4.28 22.30 10.17
N ASN A 250 3.72 23.25 9.42
CA ASN A 250 2.29 23.58 9.50
C ASN A 250 1.39 22.39 9.16
N LEU A 251 1.71 21.62 8.12
CA LEU A 251 0.95 20.41 7.76
C LEU A 251 1.04 19.34 8.84
N ILE A 252 2.19 19.16 9.49
CA ILE A 252 2.34 18.24 10.61
C ILE A 252 1.42 18.65 11.77
N ASP A 253 1.39 19.93 12.13
CA ASP A 253 0.55 20.45 13.21
C ASP A 253 -0.95 20.27 12.90
N ILE A 254 -1.37 20.44 11.64
CA ILE A 254 -2.75 20.23 11.21
C ILE A 254 -3.13 18.75 11.25
N LEU A 255 -2.27 17.87 10.72
CA LEU A 255 -2.59 16.44 10.51
C LEU A 255 -2.36 15.57 11.75
N ASN A 256 -1.49 16.02 12.65
CA ASN A 256 -1.17 15.32 13.89
C ASN A 256 -1.00 16.26 15.10
N PRO A 257 -2.03 17.04 15.45
CA PRO A 257 -1.95 18.05 16.51
C PRO A 257 -1.65 17.47 17.90
N ALA A 258 -1.98 16.20 18.13
CA ALA A 258 -1.71 15.51 19.37
C ALA A 258 -0.31 14.87 19.42
N ASN A 259 0.49 15.03 18.36
CA ASN A 259 1.78 14.36 18.18
C ASN A 259 1.71 12.84 18.46
N GLU A 260 0.65 12.21 17.94
CA GLU A 260 0.41 10.78 18.10
C GLU A 260 1.45 9.97 17.34
N SER A 261 2.13 9.06 18.03
CA SER A 261 3.18 8.23 17.45
C SER A 261 2.61 7.27 16.38
N GLY A 262 3.14 7.34 15.16
CA GLY A 262 2.72 6.51 14.03
C GLY A 262 1.48 7.01 13.27
N ARG A 263 0.94 8.16 13.62
CA ARG A 263 -0.20 8.80 12.94
C ARG A 263 0.18 9.29 11.53
N LEU A 264 1.32 9.97 11.41
CA LEU A 264 1.77 10.59 10.17
C LEU A 264 3.08 10.00 9.68
N THR A 265 3.12 9.61 8.40
CA THR A 265 4.32 9.14 7.69
C THR A 265 4.69 10.14 6.60
N LEU A 266 5.87 10.71 6.66
CA LEU A 266 6.39 11.59 5.62
C LEU A 266 7.01 10.77 4.49
N ILE A 267 6.57 11.01 3.25
CA ILE A 267 7.00 10.28 2.04
C ILE A 267 7.86 11.23 1.20
N ALA A 268 9.16 11.23 1.45
CA ALA A 268 10.11 12.05 0.70
C ALA A 268 10.25 11.58 -0.76
N ARG A 269 10.45 12.53 -1.68
CA ARG A 269 10.61 12.29 -3.13
C ARG A 269 11.85 12.99 -3.65
#